data_be6971fe3ae2d40a1269abbf7f2909d4
#
_entry.id   be6971fe3ae2d40a1269abbf7f2909d4
#
_cell.length_a   1.000
_cell.length_b   1.000
_cell.length_c   1.000
_cell.angle_alpha   90.00
_cell.angle_beta   90.00
_cell.angle_gamma   90.00
#
_symmetry.space_group_name_H-M   'P 1'
#
loop_
_entity.id
_entity.type
_entity.pdbx_description
1 polymer ?
#
loop_
_entity_poly.entity_id
_entity_poly.type
_entity_poly.pdbx_seq_one_letter_code
_entity_poly.pdbx_strand_id
1 'polypeptide(L)'
;MKSWFGDIEGINYPHFEDVYQALEKGEIDYGVLPLENSSTGAINDNYDLLTQYGFYIVGEQSITIDQNLLGIKGATLEDIKDVYSHIQGLKQTSEFLNAHHIEGHEYLNTAAAAKYISEAQDRHIGAIASSEAAKLYNLDIIAKAIQNDQSNHTRFIIIARQYEIRPSANRISMVFTVNHEVGALYEVMRVVKEHNINMARIESRPLPLSPWEYYFYLDVDGNLNQDHVQRALQEIKTYTNTFRMIGNYERKES
;
A
#
# COMPACT_ATOMS: atom_id res chain seq x y z
N MET A 1 1.96 -4.89 -10.13
CA MET A 1 1.05 -5.63 -11.03
C MET A 1 1.77 -6.66 -11.89
N LYS A 2 2.75 -6.29 -12.73
CA LYS A 2 3.47 -7.25 -13.60
C LYS A 2 4.13 -8.41 -12.87
N SER A 3 4.66 -8.19 -11.65
CA SER A 3 5.26 -9.23 -10.80
C SER A 3 4.26 -10.27 -10.28
N TRP A 4 2.98 -9.92 -10.24
CA TRP A 4 1.91 -10.78 -9.74
C TRP A 4 1.13 -11.45 -10.86
N PHE A 5 0.72 -10.68 -11.86
CA PHE A 5 -0.18 -11.12 -12.92
C PHE A 5 0.52 -11.37 -14.27
N GLY A 6 1.81 -11.05 -14.37
CA GLY A 6 2.50 -11.08 -15.67
C GLY A 6 2.12 -9.89 -16.55
N ASP A 7 2.07 -10.12 -17.86
CA ASP A 7 1.79 -9.08 -18.84
C ASP A 7 0.28 -9.02 -19.12
N ILE A 8 -0.43 -8.23 -18.31
CA ILE A 8 -1.85 -7.96 -18.44
C ILE A 8 -2.11 -6.48 -18.65
N GLU A 9 -3.25 -6.15 -19.23
CA GLU A 9 -3.73 -4.79 -19.33
C GLU A 9 -4.25 -4.33 -17.96
N GLY A 10 -3.70 -3.21 -17.46
CA GLY A 10 -4.13 -2.59 -16.20
C GLY A 10 -4.97 -1.36 -16.46
N ILE A 11 -6.09 -1.24 -15.76
CA ILE A 11 -6.97 -0.08 -15.79
C ILE A 11 -6.63 0.82 -14.60
N ASN A 12 -6.37 2.10 -14.87
CA ASN A 12 -6.09 3.09 -13.83
C ASN A 12 -7.38 3.82 -13.45
N TYR A 13 -7.61 3.96 -12.15
CA TYR A 13 -8.73 4.69 -11.58
C TYR A 13 -8.23 5.92 -10.80
N PRO A 14 -8.93 7.06 -10.83
CA PRO A 14 -8.50 8.28 -10.15
C PRO A 14 -8.61 8.19 -8.63
N HIS A 15 -9.58 7.42 -8.10
CA HIS A 15 -9.82 7.28 -6.66
C HIS A 15 -9.84 5.80 -6.25
N PHE A 16 -9.48 5.52 -4.99
CA PHE A 16 -9.50 4.15 -4.47
C PHE A 16 -10.90 3.55 -4.53
N GLU A 17 -11.93 4.32 -4.17
CA GLU A 17 -13.32 3.86 -4.20
C GLU A 17 -13.77 3.42 -5.60
N ASP A 18 -13.29 4.05 -6.67
CA ASP A 18 -13.61 3.66 -8.04
C ASP A 18 -13.15 2.22 -8.34
N VAL A 19 -12.00 1.79 -7.76
CA VAL A 19 -11.52 0.40 -7.88
C VAL A 19 -12.48 -0.56 -7.20
N TYR A 20 -12.97 -0.22 -5.99
CA TYR A 20 -13.94 -1.05 -5.27
C TYR A 20 -15.26 -1.14 -6.03
N GLN A 21 -15.76 -0.03 -6.57
CA GLN A 21 -16.99 0.00 -7.36
C GLN A 21 -16.86 -0.81 -8.65
N ALA A 22 -15.75 -0.70 -9.37
CA ALA A 22 -15.49 -1.48 -10.58
C ALA A 22 -15.40 -2.99 -10.27
N LEU A 23 -14.78 -3.35 -9.14
CA LEU A 23 -14.72 -4.73 -8.67
C LEU A 23 -16.12 -5.26 -8.30
N GLU A 24 -16.95 -4.45 -7.64
CA GLU A 24 -18.33 -4.80 -7.28
C GLU A 24 -19.20 -5.05 -8.52
N LYS A 25 -19.10 -4.19 -9.52
CA LYS A 25 -19.81 -4.31 -10.79
C LYS A 25 -19.31 -5.46 -11.68
N GLY A 26 -18.14 -6.04 -11.36
CA GLY A 26 -17.51 -7.08 -12.18
C GLY A 26 -16.82 -6.55 -13.44
N GLU A 27 -16.53 -5.27 -13.50
CA GLU A 27 -15.77 -4.64 -14.59
C GLU A 27 -14.29 -5.03 -14.54
N ILE A 28 -13.79 -5.37 -13.35
CA ILE A 28 -12.46 -5.91 -13.10
C ILE A 28 -12.56 -7.16 -12.22
N ASP A 29 -11.57 -8.04 -12.31
CA ASP A 29 -11.48 -9.26 -11.49
C ASP A 29 -10.70 -9.02 -10.19
N TYR A 30 -9.68 -8.15 -10.23
CA TYR A 30 -8.81 -7.84 -9.11
C TYR A 30 -8.59 -6.32 -9.00
N GLY A 31 -8.56 -5.83 -7.77
CA GLY A 31 -8.09 -4.47 -7.45
C GLY A 31 -6.71 -4.52 -6.81
N VAL A 32 -5.82 -3.58 -7.14
CA VAL A 32 -4.50 -3.42 -6.50
C VAL A 32 -4.45 -2.06 -5.83
N LEU A 33 -4.31 -2.06 -4.51
CA LEU A 33 -4.45 -0.87 -3.67
C LEU A 33 -3.32 -0.78 -2.65
N PRO A 34 -2.78 0.41 -2.40
CA PRO A 34 -1.80 0.61 -1.33
C PRO A 34 -2.52 0.54 0.03
N LEU A 35 -1.98 -0.22 0.97
CA LEU A 35 -2.55 -0.34 2.32
C LEU A 35 -1.72 0.38 3.38
N GLU A 36 -0.41 0.47 3.15
CA GLU A 36 0.54 1.06 4.08
C GLU A 36 1.79 1.54 3.36
N ASN A 37 2.36 2.61 3.86
CA ASN A 37 3.70 3.04 3.49
C ASN A 37 4.56 3.12 4.75
N SER A 38 5.80 2.65 4.69
CA SER A 38 6.70 2.57 5.85
C SER A 38 7.04 3.94 6.45
N SER A 39 6.95 5.02 5.66
CA SER A 39 7.24 6.38 6.10
C SER A 39 6.02 7.16 6.58
N THR A 40 4.84 6.89 5.99
CA THR A 40 3.61 7.66 6.28
C THR A 40 2.55 6.87 7.03
N GLY A 41 2.76 5.57 7.22
CA GLY A 41 1.86 4.69 7.95
C GLY A 41 0.68 4.18 7.12
N ALA A 42 -0.42 3.88 7.82
CA ALA A 42 -1.63 3.30 7.25
C ALA A 42 -2.35 4.23 6.26
N ILE A 43 -2.83 3.67 5.16
CA ILE A 43 -3.72 4.35 4.22
C ILE A 43 -5.15 4.02 4.64
N ASN A 44 -5.64 4.83 5.55
CA ASN A 44 -6.88 4.60 6.29
C ASN A 44 -8.11 4.36 5.41
N ASP A 45 -8.23 5.11 4.31
CA ASP A 45 -9.36 5.01 3.39
C ASP A 45 -9.54 3.59 2.84
N ASN A 46 -8.44 2.88 2.54
CA ASN A 46 -8.51 1.53 2.02
C ASN A 46 -8.93 0.48 3.06
N TYR A 47 -8.67 0.73 4.36
CA TYR A 47 -9.22 -0.12 5.43
C TYR A 47 -10.73 0.05 5.57
N ASP A 48 -11.20 1.29 5.52
CA ASP A 48 -12.61 1.63 5.62
C ASP A 48 -13.38 1.05 4.42
N LEU A 49 -12.87 1.24 3.19
CA LEU A 49 -13.44 0.68 1.97
C LEU A 49 -13.44 -0.85 1.98
N LEU A 50 -12.36 -1.49 2.44
CA LEU A 50 -12.28 -2.96 2.52
C LEU A 50 -13.37 -3.54 3.44
N THR A 51 -13.68 -2.85 4.54
CA THR A 51 -14.77 -3.24 5.43
C THR A 51 -16.12 -2.96 4.81
N GLN A 52 -16.32 -1.80 4.21
CA GLN A 52 -17.58 -1.37 3.60
C GLN A 52 -18.01 -2.31 2.46
N TYR A 53 -17.12 -2.59 1.51
CA TYR A 53 -17.42 -3.43 0.34
C TYR A 53 -17.36 -4.93 0.63
N GLY A 54 -16.71 -5.32 1.70
CA GLY A 54 -16.67 -6.71 2.11
C GLY A 54 -15.85 -7.62 1.20
N PHE A 55 -14.88 -7.13 0.45
CA PHE A 55 -13.99 -7.92 -0.41
C PHE A 55 -12.89 -8.64 0.39
N TYR A 56 -12.14 -9.49 -0.30
CA TYR A 56 -11.09 -10.32 0.29
C TYR A 56 -9.72 -9.92 -0.24
N ILE A 57 -8.73 -9.99 0.64
CA ILE A 57 -7.32 -9.89 0.24
C ILE A 57 -6.88 -11.26 -0.26
N VAL A 58 -6.41 -11.31 -1.50
CA VAL A 58 -5.94 -12.53 -2.17
C VAL A 58 -4.43 -12.52 -2.46
N GLY A 59 -3.77 -11.42 -2.15
CA GLY A 59 -2.33 -11.29 -2.31
C GLY A 59 -1.78 -10.01 -1.70
N GLU A 60 -0.47 -10.00 -1.45
CA GLU A 60 0.28 -8.86 -0.93
C GLU A 60 1.64 -8.76 -1.61
N GLN A 61 2.03 -7.54 -1.94
CA GLN A 61 3.33 -7.22 -2.48
C GLN A 61 3.86 -5.94 -1.85
N SER A 62 5.03 -6.02 -1.24
CA SER A 62 5.78 -4.83 -0.86
C SER A 62 6.64 -4.36 -2.03
N ILE A 63 6.68 -3.05 -2.26
CA ILE A 63 7.45 -2.43 -3.33
C ILE A 63 8.29 -1.31 -2.73
N THR A 64 9.59 -1.34 -2.99
CA THR A 64 10.48 -0.22 -2.67
C THR A 64 10.10 0.98 -3.53
N ILE A 65 9.96 2.13 -2.91
CA ILE A 65 9.62 3.37 -3.61
C ILE A 65 10.90 4.13 -3.90
N ASP A 66 11.38 3.99 -5.12
CA ASP A 66 12.52 4.76 -5.61
C ASP A 66 12.04 6.07 -6.20
N GLN A 67 12.48 7.16 -5.59
CA GLN A 67 12.30 8.51 -6.13
C GLN A 67 13.53 8.86 -6.98
N ASN A 68 13.32 9.14 -8.25
CA ASN A 68 14.40 9.50 -9.16
C ASN A 68 14.20 10.94 -9.67
N LEU A 69 15.29 11.64 -9.89
CA LEU A 69 15.26 12.91 -10.62
C LEU A 69 15.24 12.61 -12.11
N LEU A 70 14.17 13.02 -12.77
CA LEU A 70 13.96 12.88 -14.21
C LEU A 70 14.12 14.21 -14.92
N GLY A 71 14.63 14.18 -16.14
CA GLY A 71 14.72 15.33 -17.02
C GLY A 71 14.51 14.92 -18.48
N ILE A 72 14.39 15.90 -19.37
CA ILE A 72 14.35 15.62 -20.80
C ILE A 72 15.67 15.01 -21.28
N LYS A 73 15.66 14.40 -22.45
CA LYS A 73 16.85 13.77 -23.03
C LYS A 73 18.04 14.72 -23.11
N GLY A 74 19.17 14.27 -22.53
CA GLY A 74 20.42 15.00 -22.50
C GLY A 74 20.50 16.13 -21.48
N ALA A 75 19.52 16.31 -20.62
CA ALA A 75 19.65 17.21 -19.46
C ALA A 75 20.59 16.61 -18.41
N THR A 76 21.34 17.47 -17.72
CA THR A 76 22.29 17.11 -16.64
C THR A 76 21.81 17.67 -15.30
N LEU A 77 22.42 17.24 -14.20
CA LEU A 77 22.06 17.71 -12.88
C LEU A 77 22.27 19.23 -12.72
N GLU A 78 23.32 19.77 -13.34
CA GLU A 78 23.65 21.20 -13.30
C GLU A 78 22.63 22.07 -14.06
N ASP A 79 21.93 21.48 -15.04
CA ASP A 79 20.91 22.19 -15.78
C ASP A 79 19.65 22.42 -14.93
N ILE A 80 19.28 21.44 -14.05
CA ILE A 80 18.02 21.46 -13.32
C ILE A 80 18.02 22.53 -12.23
N LYS A 81 17.01 23.40 -12.24
CA LYS A 81 16.77 24.44 -11.24
C LYS A 81 15.49 24.21 -10.46
N ASP A 82 14.47 23.71 -11.15
CA ASP A 82 13.13 23.47 -10.60
C ASP A 82 12.72 22.03 -10.81
N VAL A 83 12.04 21.45 -9.83
CA VAL A 83 11.46 20.10 -9.95
C VAL A 83 9.99 20.09 -9.56
N TYR A 84 9.23 19.30 -10.26
CA TYR A 84 7.80 19.09 -10.05
C TYR A 84 7.55 17.70 -9.51
N SER A 85 6.70 17.56 -8.49
CA SER A 85 6.25 16.28 -7.97
C SER A 85 5.06 16.44 -7.04
N HIS A 86 4.45 15.32 -6.63
CA HIS A 86 3.54 15.32 -5.50
C HIS A 86 4.25 15.77 -4.23
N ILE A 87 3.55 16.47 -3.33
CA ILE A 87 4.12 17.01 -2.09
C ILE A 87 4.90 15.97 -1.26
N GLN A 88 4.43 14.72 -1.26
CA GLN A 88 5.13 13.60 -0.61
C GLN A 88 6.49 13.31 -1.26
N GLY A 89 6.58 13.29 -2.59
CA GLY A 89 7.83 13.09 -3.32
C GLY A 89 8.85 14.18 -2.99
N LEU A 90 8.40 15.45 -2.96
CA LEU A 90 9.24 16.58 -2.58
C LEU A 90 9.77 16.47 -1.13
N LYS A 91 8.90 16.12 -0.18
CA LYS A 91 9.30 15.90 1.21
C LYS A 91 10.31 14.76 1.37
N GLN A 92 10.09 13.66 0.66
CA GLN A 92 10.95 12.48 0.71
C GLN A 92 12.32 12.68 0.06
N THR A 93 12.52 13.73 -0.73
CA THR A 93 13.75 14.03 -1.45
C THR A 93 14.38 15.37 -1.05
N SER A 94 13.88 15.98 0.03
CA SER A 94 14.26 17.33 0.46
C SER A 94 15.76 17.51 0.73
N GLU A 95 16.44 16.49 1.25
CA GLU A 95 17.89 16.54 1.50
C GLU A 95 18.67 16.67 0.18
N PHE A 96 18.32 15.87 -0.82
CA PHE A 96 18.92 15.94 -2.15
C PHE A 96 18.67 17.30 -2.82
N LEU A 97 17.41 17.77 -2.78
CA LEU A 97 17.05 19.07 -3.38
C LEU A 97 17.80 20.22 -2.75
N ASN A 98 17.89 20.26 -1.41
CA ASN A 98 18.61 21.28 -0.67
C ASN A 98 20.12 21.24 -0.98
N ALA A 99 20.73 20.06 -1.05
CA ALA A 99 22.15 19.89 -1.36
C ALA A 99 22.53 20.41 -2.75
N HIS A 100 21.59 20.33 -3.71
CA HIS A 100 21.81 20.78 -5.10
C HIS A 100 21.15 22.14 -5.41
N HIS A 101 20.55 22.81 -4.42
CA HIS A 101 19.88 24.12 -4.57
C HIS A 101 18.77 24.09 -5.65
N ILE A 102 18.00 22.99 -5.68
CA ILE A 102 16.88 22.79 -6.61
C ILE A 102 15.57 23.18 -5.90
N GLU A 103 14.74 23.99 -6.53
CA GLU A 103 13.43 24.39 -6.01
C GLU A 103 12.36 23.36 -6.33
N GLY A 104 11.58 22.96 -5.30
CA GLY A 104 10.51 21.96 -5.45
C GLY A 104 9.13 22.59 -5.59
N HIS A 105 8.39 22.23 -6.64
CA HIS A 105 7.04 22.72 -6.91
C HIS A 105 6.02 21.58 -6.81
N GLU A 106 4.95 21.81 -6.06
CA GLU A 106 3.88 20.81 -5.93
C GLU A 106 3.12 20.62 -7.24
N TYR A 107 2.86 19.36 -7.56
CA TYR A 107 2.08 18.96 -8.70
C TYR A 107 1.07 17.86 -8.33
N LEU A 108 0.06 17.63 -9.18
CA LEU A 108 -1.06 16.73 -8.92
C LEU A 108 -0.62 15.33 -8.44
N ASN A 109 0.34 14.72 -9.14
CA ASN A 109 1.00 13.47 -8.76
C ASN A 109 2.33 13.34 -9.51
N THR A 110 3.15 12.34 -9.13
CA THR A 110 4.49 12.13 -9.69
C THR A 110 4.46 11.80 -11.19
N ALA A 111 3.49 11.00 -11.65
CA ALA A 111 3.37 10.65 -13.07
C ALA A 111 2.92 11.83 -13.92
N ALA A 112 1.99 12.65 -13.42
CA ALA A 112 1.55 13.87 -14.08
C ALA A 112 2.70 14.90 -14.17
N ALA A 113 3.54 15.00 -13.15
CA ALA A 113 4.73 15.83 -13.18
C ALA A 113 5.73 15.36 -14.25
N ALA A 114 5.98 14.05 -14.35
CA ALA A 114 6.83 13.49 -15.41
C ALA A 114 6.27 13.77 -16.82
N LYS A 115 4.94 13.64 -16.99
CA LYS A 115 4.28 14.00 -18.23
C LYS A 115 4.48 15.49 -18.57
N TYR A 116 4.25 16.35 -17.57
CA TYR A 116 4.39 17.80 -17.74
C TYR A 116 5.78 18.20 -18.26
N ILE A 117 6.86 17.74 -17.62
CA ILE A 117 8.22 18.09 -18.09
C ILE A 117 8.55 17.48 -19.47
N SER A 118 7.98 16.31 -19.78
CA SER A 118 8.10 15.71 -21.11
C SER A 118 7.45 16.56 -22.19
N GLU A 119 6.33 17.23 -21.91
CA GLU A 119 5.62 18.11 -22.84
C GLU A 119 6.28 19.49 -22.91
N ALA A 120 6.77 20.01 -21.79
CA ALA A 120 7.38 21.34 -21.71
C ALA A 120 8.72 21.44 -22.48
N GLN A 121 9.47 20.33 -22.61
CA GLN A 121 10.77 20.29 -23.32
C GLN A 121 11.80 21.32 -22.83
N ASP A 122 11.71 21.72 -21.55
CA ASP A 122 12.65 22.63 -20.91
C ASP A 122 13.70 21.83 -20.14
N ARG A 123 14.99 22.06 -20.44
CA ARG A 123 16.09 21.36 -19.79
C ARG A 123 16.37 21.83 -18.36
N HIS A 124 15.78 22.97 -17.95
CA HIS A 124 15.97 23.53 -16.60
C HIS A 124 14.96 23.01 -15.56
N ILE A 125 13.95 22.28 -16.02
CA ILE A 125 12.95 21.67 -15.16
C ILE A 125 13.09 20.15 -15.13
N GLY A 126 12.86 19.57 -13.94
CA GLY A 126 12.84 18.15 -13.72
C GLY A 126 11.56 17.66 -13.04
N ALA A 127 11.40 16.36 -12.94
CA ALA A 127 10.36 15.74 -12.13
C ALA A 127 10.96 14.72 -11.16
N ILE A 128 10.35 14.57 -9.99
CA ILE A 128 10.64 13.46 -9.09
C ILE A 128 9.58 12.41 -9.31
N ALA A 129 9.98 11.26 -9.85
CA ALA A 129 9.08 10.16 -10.17
C ALA A 129 9.80 8.79 -10.26
N SER A 130 9.05 7.74 -10.55
CA SER A 130 9.57 6.38 -10.70
C SER A 130 10.36 6.19 -12.02
N SER A 131 11.16 5.13 -12.08
CA SER A 131 11.85 4.71 -13.31
C SER A 131 10.89 4.29 -14.43
N GLU A 132 9.69 3.82 -14.07
CA GLU A 132 8.62 3.49 -15.02
C GLU A 132 8.06 4.74 -15.69
N ALA A 133 7.88 5.84 -14.93
CA ALA A 133 7.45 7.12 -15.48
C ALA A 133 8.51 7.66 -16.47
N ALA A 134 9.80 7.51 -16.16
CA ALA A 134 10.87 7.89 -17.09
C ALA A 134 10.75 7.16 -18.43
N LYS A 135 10.53 5.84 -18.41
CA LYS A 135 10.33 5.02 -19.61
C LYS A 135 9.08 5.43 -20.39
N LEU A 136 7.96 5.61 -19.68
CA LEU A 136 6.65 5.93 -20.27
C LEU A 136 6.68 7.28 -21.01
N TYR A 137 7.34 8.28 -20.43
CA TYR A 137 7.38 9.64 -20.98
C TYR A 137 8.69 9.97 -21.70
N ASN A 138 9.52 8.96 -22.00
CA ASN A 138 10.78 9.09 -22.73
C ASN A 138 11.74 10.13 -22.11
N LEU A 139 11.86 10.11 -20.79
CA LEU A 139 12.75 10.97 -20.00
C LEU A 139 14.04 10.23 -19.64
N ASP A 140 15.11 10.99 -19.37
CA ASP A 140 16.33 10.46 -18.78
C ASP A 140 16.26 10.48 -17.25
N ILE A 141 16.84 9.46 -16.61
CA ILE A 141 17.05 9.46 -15.16
C ILE A 141 18.38 10.16 -14.90
N ILE A 142 18.32 11.39 -14.37
CA ILE A 142 19.47 12.23 -14.06
C ILE A 142 20.16 11.76 -12.77
N ALA A 143 19.35 11.44 -11.73
CA ALA A 143 19.84 10.86 -10.50
C ALA A 143 18.86 9.81 -9.98
N LYS A 144 19.40 8.67 -9.50
CA LYS A 144 18.61 7.52 -9.01
C LYS A 144 18.51 7.54 -7.50
N ALA A 145 17.38 7.05 -7.00
CA ALA A 145 17.16 6.76 -5.59
C ALA A 145 17.55 7.94 -4.68
N ILE A 146 17.00 9.14 -4.99
CA ILE A 146 17.33 10.40 -4.33
C ILE A 146 16.53 10.64 -3.04
N GLN A 147 15.73 9.67 -2.61
CA GLN A 147 14.96 9.74 -1.37
C GLN A 147 15.86 9.77 -0.14
N ASN A 148 15.44 10.53 0.89
CA ASN A 148 16.13 10.65 2.17
C ASN A 148 16.24 9.31 2.90
N ASP A 149 15.20 8.46 2.79
CA ASP A 149 15.13 7.13 3.39
C ASP A 149 15.09 6.05 2.30
N GLN A 150 16.15 5.24 2.24
CA GLN A 150 16.28 4.12 1.30
C GLN A 150 15.38 2.93 1.67
N SER A 151 14.84 2.90 2.89
CA SER A 151 13.96 1.84 3.39
C SER A 151 12.48 2.08 3.11
N ASN A 152 12.13 3.09 2.29
CA ASN A 152 10.74 3.42 1.99
C ASN A 152 10.08 2.35 1.12
N HIS A 153 9.12 1.65 1.73
CA HIS A 153 8.34 0.61 1.06
C HIS A 153 6.86 0.93 1.13
N THR A 154 6.15 0.66 0.06
CA THR A 154 4.69 0.65 0.08
C THR A 154 4.19 -0.78 -0.02
N ARG A 155 3.33 -1.16 0.89
CA ARG A 155 2.62 -2.43 0.92
C ARG A 155 1.34 -2.30 0.11
N PHE A 156 1.24 -3.06 -0.96
CA PHE A 156 0.05 -3.19 -1.79
C PHE A 156 -0.67 -4.48 -1.48
N ILE A 157 -1.98 -4.41 -1.42
CA ILE A 157 -2.87 -5.57 -1.37
C ILE A 157 -3.54 -5.79 -2.72
N ILE A 158 -3.83 -7.04 -3.01
CA ILE A 158 -4.64 -7.46 -4.14
C ILE A 158 -5.96 -7.92 -3.57
N ILE A 159 -7.05 -7.31 -4.01
CA ILE A 159 -8.40 -7.61 -3.54
C ILE A 159 -9.23 -8.27 -4.64
N ALA A 160 -10.14 -9.16 -4.24
CA ALA A 160 -11.08 -9.85 -5.11
C ALA A 160 -12.47 -9.99 -4.44
N ARG A 161 -13.50 -10.20 -5.26
CA ARG A 161 -14.87 -10.45 -4.77
C ARG A 161 -15.00 -11.77 -4.01
N GLN A 162 -14.19 -12.75 -4.39
CA GLN A 162 -14.25 -14.09 -3.81
C GLN A 162 -12.99 -14.40 -3.01
N TYR A 163 -13.17 -15.18 -1.97
CA TYR A 163 -12.08 -15.71 -1.18
C TYR A 163 -11.29 -16.75 -1.98
N GLU A 164 -9.99 -16.56 -2.11
CA GLU A 164 -9.10 -17.53 -2.75
C GLU A 164 -8.24 -18.22 -1.70
N ILE A 165 -8.22 -19.56 -1.76
CA ILE A 165 -7.34 -20.37 -0.91
C ILE A 165 -6.15 -20.82 -1.76
N ARG A 166 -4.93 -20.40 -1.38
CA ARG A 166 -3.70 -20.82 -2.03
C ARG A 166 -2.87 -21.67 -1.09
N PRO A 167 -2.34 -22.83 -1.52
CA PRO A 167 -1.46 -23.65 -0.69
C PRO A 167 -0.20 -22.90 -0.21
N SER A 168 0.28 -21.96 -1.00
CA SER A 168 1.43 -21.08 -0.68
C SER A 168 1.11 -19.93 0.26
N ALA A 169 -0.14 -19.78 0.73
CA ALA A 169 -0.51 -18.73 1.65
C ALA A 169 0.34 -18.77 2.93
N ASN A 170 0.83 -17.60 3.33
CA ASN A 170 1.69 -17.44 4.50
C ASN A 170 1.28 -16.27 5.39
N ARG A 171 0.19 -15.57 5.01
CA ARG A 171 -0.37 -14.43 5.72
C ARG A 171 -1.87 -14.60 5.87
N ILE A 172 -2.38 -14.29 7.06
CA ILE A 172 -3.81 -14.23 7.36
C ILE A 172 -4.13 -12.82 7.81
N SER A 173 -5.16 -12.23 7.21
CA SER A 173 -5.73 -10.96 7.64
C SER A 173 -7.15 -11.15 8.14
N MET A 174 -7.46 -10.53 9.27
CA MET A 174 -8.79 -10.57 9.89
C MET A 174 -9.16 -9.20 10.42
N VAL A 175 -10.46 -8.96 10.53
CA VAL A 175 -11.01 -7.78 11.20
C VAL A 175 -12.01 -8.21 12.25
N PHE A 176 -11.96 -7.57 13.41
CA PHE A 176 -12.85 -7.88 14.53
C PHE A 176 -13.12 -6.66 15.41
N THR A 177 -14.14 -6.76 16.24
CA THR A 177 -14.41 -5.84 17.34
C THR A 177 -14.37 -6.60 18.66
N VAL A 178 -14.02 -5.92 19.73
CA VAL A 178 -14.04 -6.46 21.10
C VAL A 178 -14.89 -5.58 22.00
N ASN A 179 -15.35 -6.11 23.14
CA ASN A 179 -16.02 -5.31 24.16
C ASN A 179 -15.11 -4.16 24.63
N HIS A 180 -15.72 -3.03 24.94
CA HIS A 180 -14.99 -1.90 25.53
C HIS A 180 -14.74 -2.16 27.03
N GLU A 181 -13.90 -3.15 27.32
CA GLU A 181 -13.58 -3.63 28.66
C GLU A 181 -12.08 -3.76 28.86
N VAL A 182 -11.64 -3.67 30.11
CA VAL A 182 -10.23 -3.82 30.48
C VAL A 182 -9.74 -5.22 30.06
N GLY A 183 -8.70 -5.25 29.24
CA GLY A 183 -8.05 -6.49 28.81
C GLY A 183 -8.69 -7.17 27.60
N ALA A 184 -9.81 -6.69 27.04
CA ALA A 184 -10.49 -7.38 25.94
C ALA A 184 -9.57 -7.64 24.72
N LEU A 185 -8.81 -6.65 24.27
CA LEU A 185 -7.83 -6.83 23.18
C LEU A 185 -6.67 -7.74 23.60
N TYR A 186 -6.25 -7.68 24.89
CA TYR A 186 -5.20 -8.55 25.41
C TYR A 186 -5.55 -10.03 25.27
N GLU A 187 -6.81 -10.43 25.51
CA GLU A 187 -7.21 -11.84 25.35
C GLU A 187 -7.02 -12.34 23.92
N VAL A 188 -7.31 -11.52 22.91
CA VAL A 188 -7.03 -11.87 21.53
C VAL A 188 -5.52 -12.03 21.30
N MET A 189 -4.70 -11.10 21.82
CA MET A 189 -3.24 -11.16 21.69
C MET A 189 -2.64 -12.34 22.46
N ARG A 190 -3.23 -12.71 23.61
CA ARG A 190 -2.83 -13.89 24.38
C ARG A 190 -3.00 -15.17 23.53
N VAL A 191 -4.16 -15.33 22.86
CA VAL A 191 -4.41 -16.48 22.00
C VAL A 191 -3.36 -16.56 20.87
N VAL A 192 -3.07 -15.45 20.20
CA VAL A 192 -2.03 -15.39 19.15
C VAL A 192 -0.69 -15.90 19.69
N LYS A 193 -0.29 -15.45 20.89
CA LYS A 193 0.95 -15.88 21.54
C LYS A 193 0.93 -17.36 21.92
N GLU A 194 -0.15 -17.84 22.57
CA GLU A 194 -0.26 -19.22 23.08
C GLU A 194 -0.26 -20.25 21.95
N HIS A 195 -0.76 -19.90 20.79
CA HIS A 195 -0.70 -20.72 19.59
C HIS A 195 0.59 -20.55 18.77
N ASN A 196 1.58 -19.80 19.30
CA ASN A 196 2.88 -19.54 18.67
C ASN A 196 2.74 -18.96 17.25
N ILE A 197 1.82 -18.01 17.10
CA ILE A 197 1.58 -17.31 15.85
C ILE A 197 2.26 -15.94 15.93
N ASN A 198 3.02 -15.57 14.90
CA ASN A 198 3.63 -14.26 14.81
C ASN A 198 2.61 -13.22 14.35
N MET A 199 2.45 -12.14 15.13
CA MET A 199 1.66 -10.99 14.73
C MET A 199 2.53 -10.07 13.85
N ALA A 200 2.09 -9.85 12.64
CA ALA A 200 2.79 -8.99 11.69
C ALA A 200 2.35 -7.53 11.81
N ARG A 201 1.07 -7.33 12.12
CA ARG A 201 0.48 -6.00 12.20
C ARG A 201 -0.81 -5.99 13.00
N ILE A 202 -1.06 -4.87 13.66
CA ILE A 202 -2.38 -4.50 14.18
C ILE A 202 -2.66 -3.03 13.88
N GLU A 203 -3.87 -2.75 13.41
CA GLU A 203 -4.35 -1.40 13.12
C GLU A 203 -5.74 -1.23 13.70
N SER A 204 -6.03 -0.09 14.32
CA SER A 204 -7.35 0.21 14.85
C SER A 204 -8.03 1.33 14.06
N ARG A 205 -9.31 1.13 13.71
CA ARG A 205 -10.13 2.13 13.02
C ARG A 205 -11.41 2.36 13.80
N PRO A 206 -11.85 3.62 13.99
CA PRO A 206 -13.12 3.91 14.65
C PRO A 206 -14.28 3.17 14.00
N LEU A 207 -15.17 2.62 14.81
CA LEU A 207 -16.40 2.02 14.32
C LEU A 207 -17.39 3.14 13.94
N PRO A 208 -17.89 3.20 12.70
CA PRO A 208 -18.88 4.20 12.31
C PRO A 208 -20.11 4.15 13.23
N LEU A 209 -20.61 5.30 13.64
CA LEU A 209 -21.79 5.49 14.48
C LEU A 209 -21.69 4.93 15.92
N SER A 210 -20.54 4.39 16.33
CA SER A 210 -20.31 3.87 17.70
C SER A 210 -19.10 4.59 18.31
N PRO A 211 -19.30 5.71 19.02
CA PRO A 211 -18.20 6.44 19.66
C PRO A 211 -17.40 5.55 20.61
N TRP A 212 -16.06 5.64 20.49
CA TRP A 212 -15.09 4.91 21.32
C TRP A 212 -15.03 3.39 21.10
N GLU A 213 -15.74 2.86 20.09
CA GLU A 213 -15.58 1.49 19.62
C GLU A 213 -14.70 1.46 18.37
N TYR A 214 -13.99 0.33 18.17
CA TYR A 214 -12.99 0.21 17.13
C TYR A 214 -13.09 -1.13 16.40
N TYR A 215 -12.88 -1.10 15.08
CA TYR A 215 -12.41 -2.26 14.33
C TYR A 215 -10.92 -2.44 14.59
N PHE A 216 -10.52 -3.68 14.79
CA PHE A 216 -9.12 -4.09 14.81
C PHE A 216 -8.83 -4.97 13.59
N TYR A 217 -7.92 -4.48 12.75
CA TYR A 217 -7.36 -5.25 11.65
C TYR A 217 -6.09 -5.91 12.16
N LEU A 218 -6.03 -7.22 12.07
CA LEU A 218 -4.92 -8.03 12.55
C LEU A 218 -4.38 -8.88 11.40
N ASP A 219 -3.08 -8.74 11.15
CA ASP A 219 -2.35 -9.59 10.22
C ASP A 219 -1.43 -10.51 11.02
N VAL A 220 -1.51 -11.80 10.76
CA VAL A 220 -0.67 -12.81 11.38
C VAL A 220 -0.02 -13.70 10.33
N ASP A 221 1.16 -14.23 10.64
CA ASP A 221 1.81 -15.22 9.81
C ASP A 221 1.12 -16.57 10.00
N GLY A 222 0.79 -17.24 8.89
CA GLY A 222 0.17 -18.55 8.96
C GLY A 222 -0.57 -18.96 7.69
N ASN A 223 -0.99 -20.22 7.70
CA ASN A 223 -1.82 -20.81 6.67
C ASN A 223 -3.00 -21.52 7.34
N LEU A 224 -4.20 -21.38 6.79
CA LEU A 224 -5.42 -22.02 7.30
C LEU A 224 -5.38 -23.55 7.27
N ASN A 225 -4.44 -24.16 6.53
CA ASN A 225 -4.21 -25.59 6.54
C ASN A 225 -3.45 -26.09 7.79
N GLN A 226 -3.00 -25.20 8.66
CA GLN A 226 -2.27 -25.54 9.88
C GLN A 226 -3.22 -25.65 11.07
N ASP A 227 -3.25 -26.79 11.74
CA ASP A 227 -4.17 -27.08 12.85
C ASP A 227 -4.09 -26.08 14.01
N HIS A 228 -2.87 -25.62 14.37
CA HIS A 228 -2.71 -24.65 15.44
C HIS A 228 -3.30 -23.28 15.07
N VAL A 229 -3.22 -22.89 13.78
CA VAL A 229 -3.82 -21.66 13.26
C VAL A 229 -5.34 -21.76 13.30
N GLN A 230 -5.92 -22.88 12.87
CA GLN A 230 -7.37 -23.08 12.93
C GLN A 230 -7.90 -23.00 14.36
N ARG A 231 -7.20 -23.66 15.31
CA ARG A 231 -7.56 -23.58 16.75
C ARG A 231 -7.48 -22.16 17.28
N ALA A 232 -6.41 -21.43 16.96
CA ALA A 232 -6.27 -20.04 17.35
C ALA A 232 -7.43 -19.17 16.84
N LEU A 233 -7.79 -19.30 15.57
CA LEU A 233 -8.89 -18.53 14.96
C LEU A 233 -10.26 -18.86 15.59
N GLN A 234 -10.49 -20.13 15.94
CA GLN A 234 -11.70 -20.52 16.68
C GLN A 234 -11.73 -19.91 18.07
N GLU A 235 -10.61 -19.91 18.78
CA GLU A 235 -10.50 -19.34 20.11
C GLU A 235 -10.62 -17.81 20.07
N ILE A 236 -9.97 -17.11 19.14
CA ILE A 236 -10.11 -15.66 18.94
C ILE A 236 -11.57 -15.25 18.79
N LYS A 237 -12.36 -16.00 18.04
CA LYS A 237 -13.80 -15.72 17.86
C LYS A 237 -14.57 -15.68 19.17
N THR A 238 -14.13 -16.40 20.20
CA THR A 238 -14.82 -16.40 21.52
C THR A 238 -14.58 -15.13 22.32
N TYR A 239 -13.52 -14.36 21.98
CA TYR A 239 -13.16 -13.10 22.63
C TYR A 239 -13.55 -11.86 21.80
N THR A 240 -14.26 -12.05 20.69
CA THR A 240 -14.61 -10.96 19.76
C THR A 240 -16.13 -10.82 19.66
N ASN A 241 -16.64 -9.59 19.48
CA ASN A 241 -18.07 -9.34 19.24
C ASN A 241 -18.42 -9.61 17.78
N THR A 242 -17.56 -9.14 16.89
CA THR A 242 -17.62 -9.45 15.47
C THR A 242 -16.28 -10.00 15.03
N PHE A 243 -16.29 -10.94 14.10
CA PHE A 243 -15.08 -11.51 13.52
C PHE A 243 -15.31 -11.79 12.05
N ARG A 244 -14.43 -11.29 11.21
CA ARG A 244 -14.40 -11.61 9.79
C ARG A 244 -12.96 -11.87 9.35
N MET A 245 -12.75 -13.01 8.71
CA MET A 245 -11.52 -13.26 7.97
C MET A 245 -11.60 -12.53 6.64
N ILE A 246 -10.62 -11.70 6.35
CA ILE A 246 -10.54 -10.92 5.12
C ILE A 246 -9.51 -11.45 4.13
N GLY A 247 -8.68 -12.43 4.51
CA GLY A 247 -7.79 -13.12 3.56
C GLY A 247 -6.89 -14.16 4.20
N ASN A 248 -6.52 -15.18 3.42
CA ASN A 248 -5.35 -16.03 3.64
C ASN A 248 -4.61 -16.15 2.31
N TYR A 249 -3.47 -15.48 2.19
CA TYR A 249 -2.84 -15.19 0.92
C TYR A 249 -1.31 -15.31 1.00
N GLU A 250 -0.70 -15.30 -0.14
CA GLU A 250 0.75 -15.26 -0.27
C GLU A 250 1.23 -13.81 -0.14
N ARG A 251 2.13 -13.56 0.81
CA ARG A 251 2.94 -12.36 0.88
C ARG A 251 4.22 -12.60 0.10
N LYS A 252 4.45 -11.79 -0.94
CA LYS A 252 5.71 -11.75 -1.67
C LYS A 252 6.58 -10.63 -1.14
N GLU A 253 7.79 -10.96 -0.76
CA GLU A 253 8.84 -9.97 -0.47
C GLU A 253 9.50 -9.56 -1.79
N SER A 254 9.81 -8.28 -1.94
CA SER A 254 10.52 -7.74 -3.11
C SER A 254 12.00 -8.03 -3.05
#